data_2d62a3a20b37a811308a027e25b1dd2c
#
_entry.id   2d62a3a20b37a811308a027e25b1dd2c
#
_cell.length_a   1.000
_cell.length_b   1.000
_cell.length_c   1.000
_cell.angle_alpha   90.00
_cell.angle_beta   90.00
_cell.angle_gamma   90.00
#
_symmetry.space_group_name_H-M   'P 1'
#
loop_
_entity.id
_entity.type
_entity.pdbx_description
1 polymer ?
#
loop_
_entity_poly.entity_id
_entity_poly.type
_entity_poly.pdbx_seq_one_letter_code
_entity_poly.pdbx_strand_id
1 'polypeptide(L)'
;MTTQRHRVVCVLADGMATSIGVAIANDLFGAPRQAEGLLGVPWYQYTVCTADPSPVRVGAVDVHVRHGVSALSRADTVIIPGRGTRPPPQELLAALTRAYQRGTRIVSFCTGAYVLAEAGLLDGRPATTLSDVLTN
;
A
#
# COMPACT_ATOMS: atom_id res chain seq x y z
N MET A 1 9.04 -25.32 -14.23
CA MET A 1 9.32 -23.94 -13.78
C MET A 1 8.16 -23.43 -12.97
N THR A 2 8.41 -23.05 -11.74
CA THR A 2 7.40 -22.42 -10.90
C THR A 2 7.27 -20.95 -11.31
N THR A 3 6.09 -20.58 -11.79
CA THR A 3 5.81 -19.18 -12.07
C THR A 3 5.63 -18.46 -10.73
N GLN A 4 6.46 -17.47 -10.47
CA GLN A 4 6.32 -16.66 -9.26
C GLN A 4 5.05 -15.83 -9.37
N ARG A 5 4.29 -15.78 -8.29
CA ARG A 5 3.12 -14.91 -8.19
C ARG A 5 3.58 -13.45 -8.13
N HIS A 6 2.81 -12.59 -8.76
CA HIS A 6 3.00 -11.16 -8.63
C HIS A 6 2.76 -10.75 -7.16
N ARG A 7 3.72 -10.08 -6.56
CA ARG A 7 3.69 -9.73 -5.15
C ARG A 7 3.13 -8.33 -4.96
N VAL A 8 2.03 -8.25 -4.25
CA VAL A 8 1.35 -6.99 -3.93
C VAL A 8 1.46 -6.75 -2.43
N VAL A 9 1.97 -5.60 -2.06
CA VAL A 9 2.09 -5.20 -0.65
C VAL A 9 1.26 -3.95 -0.42
N CYS A 10 0.35 -4.02 0.54
CA CYS A 10 -0.46 -2.88 0.98
C CYS A 10 0.14 -2.31 2.27
N VAL A 11 0.37 -1.00 2.29
CA VAL A 11 0.95 -0.31 3.44
C VAL A 11 -0.16 0.35 4.24
N LEU A 12 -0.34 -0.03 5.49
CA LEU A 12 -1.29 0.59 6.40
C LEU A 12 -0.60 1.65 7.26
N ALA A 13 -1.31 2.72 7.53
CA ALA A 13 -0.87 3.76 8.45
C ALA A 13 -1.94 3.96 9.53
N ASP A 14 -1.49 4.15 10.76
CA ASP A 14 -2.37 4.36 11.89
C ASP A 14 -3.20 5.63 11.71
N GLY A 15 -4.48 5.56 12.09
CA GLY A 15 -5.39 6.70 11.97
C GLY A 15 -5.80 7.03 10.55
N MET A 16 -5.82 6.07 9.65
CA MET A 16 -6.30 6.29 8.28
C MET A 16 -7.72 6.82 8.27
N ALA A 17 -7.95 7.84 7.47
CA ALA A 17 -9.25 8.50 7.40
C ALA A 17 -10.34 7.59 6.80
N THR A 18 -9.97 6.66 5.95
CA THR A 18 -10.91 5.77 5.28
C THR A 18 -10.38 4.35 5.19
N SER A 19 -11.28 3.40 5.40
CA SER A 19 -10.98 1.98 5.25
C SER A 19 -11.32 1.42 3.87
N ILE A 20 -11.97 2.21 3.01
CA ILE A 20 -12.43 1.72 1.71
C ILE A 20 -11.27 1.29 0.81
N GLY A 21 -10.18 2.05 0.81
CA GLY A 21 -9.00 1.70 0.01
C GLY A 21 -8.35 0.40 0.47
N VAL A 22 -8.34 0.16 1.80
CA VAL A 22 -7.85 -1.10 2.37
C VAL A 22 -8.75 -2.25 1.95
N ALA A 23 -10.07 -2.06 2.03
CA ALA A 23 -11.04 -3.08 1.62
C ALA A 23 -10.91 -3.42 0.13
N ILE A 24 -10.74 -2.42 -0.72
CA ILE A 24 -10.53 -2.64 -2.17
C ILE A 24 -9.28 -3.48 -2.40
N ALA A 25 -8.17 -3.12 -1.78
CA ALA A 25 -6.91 -3.86 -1.94
C ALA A 25 -7.06 -5.31 -1.46
N ASN A 26 -7.68 -5.50 -0.29
CA ASN A 26 -7.91 -6.83 0.25
C ASN A 26 -8.79 -7.69 -0.67
N ASP A 27 -9.86 -7.11 -1.20
CA ASP A 27 -10.79 -7.86 -2.05
C ASP A 27 -10.19 -8.18 -3.42
N LEU A 28 -9.45 -7.24 -4.00
CA LEU A 28 -8.88 -7.45 -5.33
C LEU A 28 -7.67 -8.38 -5.32
N PHE A 29 -6.82 -8.29 -4.31
CA PHE A 29 -5.54 -8.98 -4.32
C PHE A 29 -5.42 -10.04 -3.23
N GLY A 30 -6.15 -9.90 -2.13
CA GLY A 30 -5.99 -10.77 -0.96
C GLY A 30 -7.02 -11.90 -0.88
N ALA A 31 -8.21 -11.69 -1.43
CA ALA A 31 -9.27 -12.70 -1.33
C ALA A 31 -9.04 -13.85 -2.32
N PRO A 32 -9.24 -15.10 -1.89
CA PRO A 32 -9.23 -16.22 -2.83
C PRO A 32 -10.34 -16.04 -3.87
N ARG A 33 -9.99 -16.17 -5.12
CA ARG A 33 -10.95 -16.06 -6.21
C ARG A 33 -11.33 -17.44 -6.71
N GLN A 34 -12.63 -17.67 -6.89
CA GLN A 34 -13.11 -18.93 -7.45
C GLN A 34 -12.53 -19.20 -8.83
N ALA A 35 -12.33 -18.15 -9.60
CA ALA A 35 -11.72 -18.26 -10.92
C ALA A 35 -10.27 -18.77 -10.88
N GLU A 36 -9.58 -18.59 -9.76
CA GLU A 36 -8.22 -19.08 -9.58
C GLU A 36 -8.16 -20.60 -9.70
N GLY A 37 -9.12 -21.30 -9.05
CA GLY A 37 -9.21 -22.74 -9.15
C GLY A 37 -9.59 -23.23 -10.54
N LEU A 38 -10.44 -22.47 -11.26
CA LEU A 38 -10.90 -22.85 -12.60
C LEU A 38 -9.78 -22.66 -13.66
N LEU A 39 -8.96 -21.64 -13.50
CA LEU A 39 -7.92 -21.33 -14.48
C LEU A 39 -6.59 -22.00 -14.17
N GLY A 40 -6.43 -22.56 -12.96
CA GLY A 40 -5.17 -23.16 -12.53
C GLY A 40 -4.03 -22.15 -12.46
N VAL A 41 -4.35 -20.85 -12.43
CA VAL A 41 -3.35 -19.77 -12.42
C VAL A 41 -3.31 -19.17 -11.02
N PRO A 42 -2.11 -19.09 -10.39
CA PRO A 42 -1.97 -18.41 -9.10
C PRO A 42 -2.39 -16.94 -9.24
N TRP A 43 -3.23 -16.46 -8.32
CA TRP A 43 -3.64 -15.06 -8.32
C TRP A 43 -2.48 -14.19 -7.89
N TYR A 44 -2.59 -13.46 -6.82
CA TYR A 44 -1.51 -12.61 -6.32
C TYR A 44 -0.97 -13.19 -5.01
N GLN A 45 0.27 -12.89 -4.70
CA GLN A 45 0.79 -13.06 -3.35
C GLN A 45 0.62 -11.73 -2.64
N TYR A 46 -0.33 -11.65 -1.72
CA TYR A 46 -0.74 -10.41 -1.06
C TYR A 46 -0.22 -10.36 0.35
N THR A 47 0.39 -9.24 0.73
CA THR A 47 0.91 -9.00 2.07
C THR A 47 0.52 -7.61 2.52
N VAL A 48 0.21 -7.48 3.81
CA VAL A 48 -0.06 -6.19 4.45
C VAL A 48 1.09 -5.87 5.38
N CYS A 49 1.61 -4.65 5.31
CA CYS A 49 2.69 -4.19 6.18
C CYS A 49 2.39 -2.82 6.78
N THR A 50 3.15 -2.44 7.80
CA THR A 50 3.05 -1.12 8.40
C THR A 50 4.40 -0.70 8.95
N ALA A 51 4.63 0.62 9.01
CA ALA A 51 5.74 1.21 9.73
C ALA A 51 5.35 1.59 11.17
N ASP A 52 4.08 1.47 11.51
CA ASP A 52 3.55 1.81 12.82
C ASP A 52 3.49 0.58 13.73
N PRO A 53 3.45 0.78 15.06
CA PRO A 53 3.21 -0.34 15.97
C PRO A 53 1.86 -1.01 15.71
N SER A 54 1.82 -2.34 15.76
CA SER A 54 0.59 -3.12 15.65
C SER A 54 -0.11 -3.22 17.00
N PRO A 55 -1.44 -3.18 17.10
CA PRO A 55 -2.40 -3.08 16.00
C PRO A 55 -2.50 -1.67 15.41
N VAL A 56 -2.88 -1.60 14.14
CA VAL A 56 -3.06 -0.34 13.41
C VAL A 56 -4.56 -0.03 13.35
N ARG A 57 -4.93 1.20 13.68
CA ARG A 57 -6.32 1.63 13.63
C ARG A 57 -6.68 1.98 12.18
N VAL A 58 -7.71 1.32 11.66
CA VAL A 58 -8.27 1.60 10.33
C VAL A 58 -9.76 1.85 10.49
N GLY A 59 -10.16 3.12 10.44
CA GLY A 59 -11.53 3.51 10.74
C GLY A 59 -11.90 3.14 12.17
N ALA A 60 -12.91 2.32 12.34
CA ALA A 60 -13.42 1.89 13.66
C ALA A 60 -12.85 0.55 14.12
N VAL A 61 -11.91 -0.03 13.38
CA VAL A 61 -11.38 -1.36 13.70
C VAL A 61 -9.87 -1.32 13.90
N ASP A 62 -9.37 -2.28 14.67
CA ASP A 62 -7.94 -2.50 14.84
C ASP A 62 -7.51 -3.68 14.00
N VAL A 63 -6.44 -3.51 13.25
CA VAL A 63 -5.90 -4.53 12.36
C VAL A 63 -4.53 -4.96 12.89
N HIS A 64 -4.38 -6.24 13.13
CA HIS A 64 -3.09 -6.82 13.49
C HIS A 64 -2.26 -7.00 12.22
N VAL A 65 -1.11 -6.35 12.17
CA VAL A 65 -0.21 -6.40 11.02
C VAL A 65 1.07 -7.11 11.42
N ARG A 66 1.40 -8.17 10.70
CA ARG A 66 2.54 -9.05 11.03
C ARG A 66 3.85 -8.59 10.40
N HIS A 67 3.80 -7.74 9.38
CA HIS A 67 4.96 -7.40 8.58
C HIS A 67 5.29 -5.92 8.68
N GLY A 68 6.56 -5.61 8.78
CA GLY A 68 7.07 -4.25 8.72
C GLY A 68 7.40 -3.83 7.29
N VAL A 69 8.02 -2.67 7.15
CA VAL A 69 8.35 -2.09 5.85
C VAL A 69 9.37 -2.91 5.05
N SER A 70 10.07 -3.85 5.69
CA SER A 70 10.96 -4.77 4.98
C SER A 70 10.21 -5.61 3.92
N ALA A 71 8.88 -5.78 4.06
CA ALA A 71 8.06 -6.45 3.05
C ALA A 71 8.11 -5.75 1.70
N LEU A 72 8.41 -4.45 1.66
CA LEU A 72 8.50 -3.69 0.41
C LEU A 72 9.68 -4.13 -0.47
N SER A 73 10.70 -4.75 0.13
CA SER A 73 11.91 -5.14 -0.60
C SER A 73 11.68 -6.17 -1.69
N ARG A 74 10.56 -6.90 -1.62
CA ARG A 74 10.22 -7.94 -2.60
C ARG A 74 8.92 -7.66 -3.34
N ALA A 75 8.36 -6.48 -3.20
CA ALA A 75 7.10 -6.14 -3.82
C ALA A 75 7.25 -5.87 -5.31
N ASP A 76 6.32 -6.37 -6.09
CA ASP A 76 6.17 -6.00 -7.50
C ASP A 76 5.26 -4.78 -7.64
N THR A 77 4.26 -4.69 -6.75
CA THR A 77 3.35 -3.53 -6.63
C THR A 77 3.18 -3.19 -5.17
N VAL A 78 3.25 -1.90 -4.85
CA VAL A 78 2.97 -1.37 -3.52
C VAL A 78 1.72 -0.49 -3.60
N ILE A 79 0.78 -0.70 -2.68
CA ILE A 79 -0.46 0.08 -2.59
C ILE A 79 -0.45 0.86 -1.29
N ILE A 80 -0.69 2.17 -1.40
CA ILE A 80 -0.84 3.08 -0.26
C ILE A 80 -2.28 3.58 -0.28
N PRO A 81 -3.19 2.95 0.52
CA PRO A 81 -4.62 3.21 0.43
C PRO A 81 -5.06 4.51 1.09
N GLY A 82 -4.18 5.16 1.82
CA GLY A 82 -4.45 6.41 2.49
C GLY A 82 -3.37 6.73 3.49
N ARG A 83 -3.43 7.90 4.08
CA ARG A 83 -2.51 8.27 5.16
C ARG A 83 -3.31 8.78 6.36
N GLY A 84 -2.75 8.56 7.53
CA GLY A 84 -3.27 9.18 8.75
C GLY A 84 -2.85 10.64 8.87
N THR A 85 -3.15 11.22 10.01
CA THR A 85 -2.83 12.62 10.30
C THR A 85 -1.36 12.84 10.63
N ARG A 86 -0.63 11.78 10.98
CA ARG A 86 0.79 11.86 11.32
C ARG A 86 1.65 11.80 10.07
N PRO A 87 2.80 12.50 10.06
CA PRO A 87 3.74 12.38 8.95
C PRO A 87 4.23 10.93 8.79
N PRO A 88 4.47 10.47 7.55
CA PRO A 88 5.03 9.12 7.35
C PRO A 88 6.42 9.03 7.96
N PRO A 89 6.76 7.89 8.61
CA PRO A 89 8.10 7.70 9.11
C PRO A 89 9.15 7.69 8.00
N GLN A 90 10.36 8.16 8.30
CA GLN A 90 11.46 8.14 7.34
C GLN A 90 11.77 6.73 6.85
N GLU A 91 11.62 5.74 7.69
CA GLU A 91 11.79 4.33 7.35
C GLU A 91 10.89 3.93 6.18
N LEU A 92 9.62 4.36 6.20
CA LEU A 92 8.68 4.09 5.12
C LEU A 92 9.08 4.83 3.85
N LEU A 93 9.41 6.11 3.95
CA LEU A 93 9.80 6.93 2.79
C LEU A 93 11.04 6.34 2.10
N ALA A 94 12.03 5.92 2.88
CA ALA A 94 13.24 5.31 2.35
C ALA A 94 12.93 3.98 1.66
N ALA A 95 12.07 3.14 2.26
CA ALA A 95 11.69 1.87 1.68
C ALA A 95 10.92 2.05 0.36
N LEU A 96 10.05 3.04 0.27
CA LEU A 96 9.31 3.36 -0.95
C LEU A 96 10.25 3.84 -2.06
N THR A 97 11.20 4.70 -1.71
CA THR A 97 12.18 5.20 -2.67
C THR A 97 13.01 4.06 -3.25
N ARG A 98 13.48 3.15 -2.40
CA ARG A 98 14.23 1.97 -2.86
C ARG A 98 13.39 1.06 -3.74
N ALA A 99 12.11 0.85 -3.37
CA ALA A 99 11.19 0.04 -4.17
C ALA A 99 11.00 0.67 -5.56
N TYR A 100 10.76 1.96 -5.62
CA TYR A 100 10.60 2.68 -6.88
C TYR A 100 11.86 2.53 -7.76
N GLN A 101 13.04 2.69 -7.17
CA GLN A 101 14.31 2.57 -7.90
C GLN A 101 14.52 1.17 -8.49
N ARG A 102 13.95 0.13 -7.86
CA ARG A 102 14.01 -1.23 -8.39
C ARG A 102 12.97 -1.51 -9.48
N GLY A 103 12.09 -0.55 -9.78
CA GLY A 103 11.04 -0.73 -10.76
C GLY A 103 9.71 -1.21 -10.19
N THR A 104 9.54 -1.24 -8.87
CA THR A 104 8.26 -1.56 -8.22
C THR A 104 7.20 -0.56 -8.65
N ARG A 105 6.02 -1.05 -8.99
CA ARG A 105 4.86 -0.20 -9.28
C ARG A 105 4.29 0.36 -7.99
N ILE A 106 4.15 1.68 -7.91
CA ILE A 106 3.60 2.33 -6.73
C ILE A 106 2.21 2.87 -7.07
N VAL A 107 1.23 2.48 -6.24
CA VAL A 107 -0.18 2.87 -6.39
C VAL A 107 -0.61 3.57 -5.12
N SER A 108 -1.29 4.69 -5.24
CA SER A 108 -1.90 5.36 -4.09
C SER A 108 -3.37 5.63 -4.35
N PHE A 109 -4.16 5.58 -3.29
CA PHE A 109 -5.56 5.97 -3.32
C PHE A 109 -5.73 7.19 -2.42
N CYS A 110 -6.58 8.14 -2.85
CA CYS A 110 -6.98 9.28 -2.03
C CYS A 110 -5.76 10.00 -1.41
N THR A 111 -5.74 10.18 -0.10
CA THR A 111 -4.67 10.87 0.61
C THR A 111 -3.34 10.11 0.65
N GLY A 112 -3.32 8.87 0.16
CA GLY A 112 -2.05 8.14 0.00
C GLY A 112 -1.06 8.85 -0.92
N ALA A 113 -1.54 9.70 -1.81
CA ALA A 113 -0.69 10.51 -2.68
C ALA A 113 0.27 11.41 -1.89
N TYR A 114 -0.13 11.84 -0.69
CA TYR A 114 0.76 12.67 0.15
C TYR A 114 2.01 11.93 0.60
N VAL A 115 1.89 10.64 0.86
CA VAL A 115 3.05 9.81 1.20
C VAL A 115 4.04 9.81 0.04
N LEU A 116 3.54 9.66 -1.18
CA LEU A 116 4.37 9.67 -2.38
C LEU A 116 5.01 11.03 -2.61
N ALA A 117 4.27 12.12 -2.35
CA ALA A 117 4.80 13.47 -2.47
C ALA A 117 5.94 13.71 -1.48
N GLU A 118 5.76 13.26 -0.24
CA GLU A 118 6.81 13.40 0.79
C GLU A 118 8.05 12.55 0.48
N ALA A 119 7.87 11.44 -0.23
CA ALA A 119 8.99 10.62 -0.69
C ALA A 119 9.68 11.20 -1.94
N GLY A 120 9.16 12.29 -2.51
CA GLY A 120 9.70 12.90 -3.73
C GLY A 120 9.31 12.17 -5.01
N LEU A 121 8.46 11.17 -4.94
CA LEU A 121 8.13 10.32 -6.10
C LEU A 121 7.16 10.99 -7.08
N LEU A 122 6.50 12.08 -6.69
CA LEU A 122 5.60 12.83 -7.56
C LEU A 122 6.24 14.07 -8.17
N ASP A 123 7.48 14.36 -7.84
CA ASP A 123 8.16 15.57 -8.31
C ASP A 123 8.23 15.57 -9.84
N GLY A 124 7.74 16.67 -10.44
CA GLY A 124 7.72 16.82 -11.89
C GLY A 124 6.69 15.98 -12.61
N ARG A 125 5.75 15.33 -11.89
CA ARG A 125 4.74 14.46 -12.48
C ARG A 125 3.34 14.97 -12.22
N PRO A 126 2.40 14.79 -13.17
CA PRO A 126 0.99 15.07 -12.91
C PRO A 126 0.48 14.16 -11.79
N ALA A 127 -0.24 14.72 -10.83
CA ALA A 127 -0.77 13.98 -9.71
C ALA A 127 -2.09 14.60 -9.26
N THR A 128 -2.91 13.79 -8.59
CA THR A 128 -4.17 14.24 -8.02
C THR A 128 -4.42 13.54 -6.69
N THR A 129 -5.27 14.14 -5.88
CA THR A 129 -5.73 13.59 -4.61
C THR A 129 -7.09 14.18 -4.29
N LEU A 130 -7.56 13.96 -3.06
CA LEU A 130 -8.83 14.56 -2.61
C LEU A 130 -8.72 16.08 -2.64
N SER A 131 -9.69 16.74 -3.31
CA SER A 131 -9.64 18.17 -3.60
C SER A 131 -9.57 19.07 -2.36
N ASP A 132 -10.21 18.65 -1.28
CA ASP A 132 -10.22 19.42 -0.03
C ASP A 132 -8.84 19.53 0.61
N VAL A 133 -7.92 18.66 0.22
CA VAL A 133 -6.57 18.61 0.75
C VAL A 133 -5.61 19.41 -0.13
N LEU A 134 -5.99 19.69 -1.38
CA LEU A 134 -5.17 20.44 -2.33
C LEU A 134 -5.19 21.95 -2.08
N THR A 135 -6.13 22.46 -1.29
CA THR A 135 -6.30 23.89 -1.02
C THR A 135 -5.45 24.40 0.15
N ASN A 136 -4.73 23.53 0.82
CA ASN A 136 -3.89 23.88 1.96
C ASN A 136 -2.41 23.84 1.54
#